data_751f3ab681a5e4f4344d6c54cc0daa22
#
_entry.id   751f3ab681a5e4f4344d6c54cc0daa22
#
_cell.length_a   1.000
_cell.length_b   1.000
_cell.length_c   1.000
_cell.angle_alpha   90.00
_cell.angle_beta   90.00
_cell.angle_gamma   90.00
#
_symmetry.space_group_name_H-M   'P 1'
#
loop_
_entity.id
_entity.type
_entity.pdbx_description
1 polymer ?
#
loop_
_entity_poly.entity_id
_entity_poly.type
_entity_poly.pdbx_seq_one_letter_code
_entity_poly.pdbx_strand_id
1 'polypeptide(L)'
;MTNIVANYKTFLVKIVVLAIGKTDESWIQEGIDKYSKRLKHYIYFEFQIIPDLKNRKNLSESQQKEQEGRLILKQVQNTDLLILLDEKGKEFHSKGFSDFLQQKMNAGIKRLVFVIGGPYGFSAEVYAQATSKIALSKMTFSHQMIRPFFAEQIYRAFSILNNEPYHHQ
;
A
#
# COMPACT_ATOMS: atom_id res chain seq x y z
N MET A 1 23.96 -6.75 23.50
CA MET A 1 23.83 -7.79 22.43
C MET A 1 22.37 -7.92 22.02
N THR A 2 21.85 -6.97 21.30
CA THR A 2 20.43 -7.02 20.90
C THR A 2 20.28 -6.14 19.66
N ASN A 3 19.98 -6.69 18.54
CA ASN A 3 19.43 -6.05 17.33
C ASN A 3 19.97 -6.57 15.97
N ILE A 4 20.86 -7.57 15.94
CA ILE A 4 21.32 -8.10 14.66
C ILE A 4 20.30 -9.10 14.07
N VAL A 5 19.47 -9.74 14.91
CA VAL A 5 18.50 -10.76 14.45
C VAL A 5 17.24 -10.14 13.83
N ALA A 6 16.87 -8.94 14.25
CA ALA A 6 15.71 -8.24 13.69
C ALA A 6 15.92 -7.79 12.23
N ASN A 7 17.15 -7.39 11.89
CA ASN A 7 17.46 -6.87 10.55
C ASN A 7 17.39 -7.93 9.44
N TYR A 8 17.76 -9.17 9.69
CA TYR A 8 17.77 -10.21 8.65
C TYR A 8 16.36 -10.65 8.22
N LYS A 9 15.39 -10.68 9.16
CA LYS A 9 14.00 -11.02 8.82
C LYS A 9 13.29 -9.94 8.01
N THR A 10 13.65 -8.69 8.23
CA THR A 10 13.01 -7.55 7.55
C THR A 10 13.33 -7.50 6.06
N PHE A 11 14.53 -7.91 5.66
CA PHE A 11 14.93 -7.97 4.25
C PHE A 11 14.31 -9.12 3.45
N LEU A 12 13.70 -10.10 4.11
CA LEU A 12 13.00 -11.21 3.44
C LEU A 12 11.57 -10.86 3.02
N VAL A 13 11.03 -9.76 3.52
CA VAL A 13 9.67 -9.30 3.20
C VAL A 13 9.75 -8.09 2.27
N LYS A 14 8.95 -8.13 1.23
CA LYS A 14 8.77 -7.02 0.29
C LYS A 14 7.41 -6.38 0.51
N ILE A 15 7.38 -5.06 0.63
CA ILE A 15 6.14 -4.26 0.57
C ILE A 15 6.03 -3.60 -0.80
N VAL A 16 4.92 -3.85 -1.47
CA VAL A 16 4.59 -3.25 -2.76
C VAL A 16 3.31 -2.46 -2.62
N VAL A 17 3.30 -1.22 -3.05
CA VAL A 17 2.10 -0.42 -3.22
C VAL A 17 1.81 -0.31 -4.71
N LEU A 18 0.67 -0.85 -5.13
CA LEU A 18 0.17 -0.71 -6.50
C LEU A 18 -0.85 0.43 -6.56
N ALA A 19 -0.71 1.32 -7.51
CA ALA A 19 -1.68 2.40 -7.73
C ALA A 19 -2.10 2.47 -9.19
N ILE A 20 -3.41 2.61 -9.43
CA ILE A 20 -3.97 2.76 -10.77
C ILE A 20 -3.77 4.20 -11.26
N GLY A 21 -3.25 4.34 -12.46
CA GLY A 21 -3.02 5.61 -13.13
C GLY A 21 -1.75 6.32 -12.68
N LYS A 22 -1.18 7.13 -13.57
CA LYS A 22 0.00 7.93 -13.24
C LYS A 22 -0.28 8.90 -12.10
N THR A 23 0.77 9.35 -11.43
CA THR A 23 0.71 10.46 -10.48
C THR A 23 0.67 11.76 -11.27
N ASP A 24 -0.37 12.57 -11.07
CA ASP A 24 -0.62 13.75 -11.92
C ASP A 24 0.20 14.97 -11.49
N GLU A 25 0.37 15.16 -10.17
CA GLU A 25 1.03 16.33 -9.60
C GLU A 25 2.46 16.01 -9.15
N SER A 26 3.41 16.89 -9.51
CA SER A 26 4.83 16.68 -9.15
C SER A 26 5.08 16.61 -7.65
N TRP A 27 4.39 17.43 -6.86
CA TRP A 27 4.54 17.44 -5.41
C TRP A 27 4.03 16.13 -4.75
N ILE A 28 3.02 15.46 -5.35
CA ILE A 28 2.57 14.14 -4.92
C ILE A 28 3.68 13.12 -5.19
N GLN A 29 4.27 13.16 -6.38
CA GLN A 29 5.38 12.28 -6.75
C GLN A 29 6.59 12.51 -5.83
N GLU A 30 6.95 13.74 -5.56
CA GLU A 30 8.02 14.10 -4.63
C GLU A 30 7.77 13.53 -3.22
N GLY A 31 6.51 13.60 -2.75
CA GLY A 31 6.11 13.00 -1.47
C GLY A 31 6.28 11.48 -1.46
N ILE A 32 5.85 10.78 -2.51
CA ILE A 32 6.03 9.33 -2.68
C ILE A 32 7.53 8.99 -2.68
N ASP A 33 8.33 9.70 -3.47
CA ASP A 33 9.76 9.45 -3.63
C ASP A 33 10.53 9.66 -2.31
N LYS A 34 10.17 10.72 -1.57
CA LYS A 34 10.74 11.01 -0.26
C LYS A 34 10.60 9.83 0.71
N TYR A 35 9.39 9.31 0.87
CA TYR A 35 9.14 8.22 1.79
C TYR A 35 9.60 6.87 1.25
N SER A 36 9.50 6.64 -0.05
CA SER A 36 10.09 5.46 -0.69
C SER A 36 11.59 5.36 -0.46
N LYS A 37 12.31 6.48 -0.60
CA LYS A 37 13.75 6.54 -0.34
C LYS A 37 14.09 6.23 1.13
N ARG A 38 13.31 6.76 2.07
CA ARG A 38 13.50 6.49 3.51
C ARG A 38 13.20 5.03 3.86
N LEU A 39 12.14 4.46 3.29
CA LEU A 39 11.72 3.08 3.53
C LEU A 39 12.76 2.04 3.11
N LYS A 40 13.58 2.32 2.12
CA LYS A 40 14.66 1.42 1.67
C LYS A 40 15.70 1.10 2.76
N HIS A 41 15.78 1.90 3.83
CA HIS A 41 16.64 1.61 4.97
C HIS A 41 16.08 0.54 5.91
N TYR A 42 14.76 0.25 5.82
CA TYR A 42 14.06 -0.66 6.73
C TYR A 42 13.59 -1.94 6.06
N ILE A 43 13.17 -1.85 4.78
CA ILE A 43 12.52 -2.95 4.07
C ILE A 43 12.68 -2.76 2.56
N TYR A 44 12.55 -3.86 1.82
CA TYR A 44 12.37 -3.75 0.37
C TYR A 44 10.99 -3.13 0.10
N PHE A 45 10.99 -1.89 -0.32
CA PHE A 45 9.78 -1.12 -0.62
C PHE A 45 9.73 -0.69 -2.09
N GLU A 46 8.58 -0.87 -2.71
CA GLU A 46 8.33 -0.49 -4.09
C GLU A 46 6.96 0.16 -4.24
N PHE A 47 6.92 1.32 -4.89
CA PHE A 47 5.68 1.97 -5.29
C PHE A 47 5.56 1.83 -6.81
N GLN A 48 4.56 1.04 -7.26
CA GLN A 48 4.35 0.71 -8.67
C GLN A 48 3.09 1.39 -9.20
N ILE A 49 3.21 1.99 -10.37
CA ILE A 49 2.08 2.55 -11.10
C ILE A 49 1.61 1.54 -12.14
N ILE A 50 0.33 1.19 -12.07
CA ILE A 50 -0.36 0.47 -13.14
C ILE A 50 -0.87 1.53 -14.11
N PRO A 51 -0.48 1.49 -15.39
CA PRO A 51 -0.87 2.51 -16.35
C PRO A 51 -2.39 2.67 -16.48
N ASP A 52 -2.83 3.88 -16.77
CA ASP A 52 -4.23 4.17 -17.06
C ASP A 52 -4.75 3.33 -18.22
N LEU A 53 -6.03 2.99 -18.16
CA LEU A 53 -6.72 2.33 -19.25
C LEU A 53 -6.75 3.22 -20.49
N LYS A 54 -6.48 2.62 -21.65
CA LYS A 54 -6.71 3.28 -22.93
C LYS A 54 -8.22 3.45 -23.15
N ASN A 55 -8.63 4.60 -23.68
CA ASN A 55 -10.03 4.90 -24.02
C ASN A 55 -11.03 4.86 -22.84
N ARG A 56 -10.58 5.11 -21.60
CA ARG A 56 -11.42 5.09 -20.40
C ARG A 56 -12.68 5.98 -20.48
N LYS A 57 -12.63 7.05 -21.29
CA LYS A 57 -13.77 7.96 -21.49
C LYS A 57 -15.02 7.29 -22.07
N ASN A 58 -14.86 6.16 -22.73
CA ASN A 58 -15.93 5.40 -23.37
C ASN A 58 -16.43 4.23 -22.50
N LEU A 59 -15.88 4.06 -21.30
CA LEU A 59 -16.24 2.97 -20.41
C LEU A 59 -17.25 3.44 -19.36
N SER A 60 -18.19 2.57 -19.00
CA SER A 60 -18.99 2.75 -17.80
C SER A 60 -18.11 2.55 -16.56
N GLU A 61 -18.55 3.06 -15.41
CA GLU A 61 -17.86 2.87 -14.12
C GLU A 61 -17.61 1.38 -13.82
N SER A 62 -18.59 0.53 -14.08
CA SER A 62 -18.45 -0.92 -13.90
C SER A 62 -17.38 -1.51 -14.81
N GLN A 63 -17.43 -1.18 -16.11
CA GLN A 63 -16.43 -1.63 -17.06
C GLN A 63 -15.02 -1.16 -16.71
N GLN A 64 -14.89 0.09 -16.25
CA GLN A 64 -13.60 0.62 -15.80
C GLN A 64 -13.08 -0.16 -14.60
N LYS A 65 -13.90 -0.36 -13.56
CA LYS A 65 -13.51 -1.15 -12.37
C LYS A 65 -13.07 -2.57 -12.74
N GLU A 66 -13.79 -3.24 -13.65
CA GLU A 66 -13.44 -4.59 -14.08
C GLU A 66 -12.11 -4.64 -14.82
N GLN A 67 -11.88 -3.69 -15.74
CA GLN A 67 -10.63 -3.65 -16.49
C GLN A 67 -9.44 -3.28 -15.60
N GLU A 68 -9.58 -2.29 -14.72
CA GLU A 68 -8.57 -1.95 -13.71
C GLU A 68 -8.31 -3.13 -12.77
N GLY A 69 -9.35 -3.84 -12.35
CA GLY A 69 -9.25 -5.04 -11.54
C GLY A 69 -8.39 -6.13 -12.18
N ARG A 70 -8.59 -6.39 -13.46
CA ARG A 70 -7.76 -7.34 -14.22
C ARG A 70 -6.29 -6.91 -14.28
N LEU A 71 -6.02 -5.60 -14.41
CA LEU A 71 -4.65 -5.09 -14.39
C LEU A 71 -4.00 -5.25 -13.01
N ILE A 72 -4.75 -5.00 -11.92
CA ILE A 72 -4.30 -5.23 -10.56
C ILE A 72 -3.94 -6.70 -10.36
N LEU A 73 -4.86 -7.60 -10.68
CA LEU A 73 -4.70 -9.04 -10.44
C LEU A 73 -3.54 -9.66 -11.26
N LYS A 74 -3.21 -9.09 -12.41
CA LYS A 74 -1.99 -9.49 -13.17
C LYS A 74 -0.68 -9.18 -12.42
N GLN A 75 -0.68 -8.23 -11.47
CA GLN A 75 0.50 -7.88 -10.68
C GLN A 75 0.61 -8.69 -9.39
N VAL A 76 -0.44 -9.42 -9.02
CA VAL A 76 -0.55 -10.17 -7.77
C VAL A 76 -0.20 -11.63 -8.03
N GLN A 77 0.60 -12.21 -7.13
CA GLN A 77 0.97 -13.62 -7.14
C GLN A 77 0.11 -14.40 -6.13
N ASN A 78 -0.06 -15.68 -6.32
CA ASN A 78 -0.86 -16.52 -5.41
C ASN A 78 -0.33 -16.57 -3.97
N THR A 79 0.95 -16.25 -3.77
CA THR A 79 1.61 -16.21 -2.45
C THR A 79 1.58 -14.84 -1.78
N ASP A 80 1.03 -13.83 -2.45
CA ASP A 80 0.96 -12.48 -1.94
C ASP A 80 -0.15 -12.33 -0.88
N LEU A 81 0.09 -11.49 0.08
CA LEU A 81 -0.95 -10.98 0.95
C LEU A 81 -1.51 -9.70 0.33
N LEU A 82 -2.68 -9.79 -0.28
CA LEU A 82 -3.34 -8.67 -0.96
C LEU A 82 -4.19 -7.86 0.01
N ILE A 83 -3.91 -6.58 0.14
CA ILE A 83 -4.61 -5.65 1.04
C ILE A 83 -5.07 -4.44 0.23
N LEU A 84 -6.36 -4.13 0.33
CA LEU A 84 -6.93 -2.98 -0.38
C LEU A 84 -6.99 -1.76 0.53
N LEU A 85 -6.63 -0.59 0.01
CA LEU A 85 -6.98 0.67 0.64
C LEU A 85 -8.40 1.04 0.23
N ASP A 86 -9.29 0.97 1.20
CA ASP A 86 -10.73 1.14 0.99
C ASP A 86 -11.34 1.84 2.20
N GLU A 87 -12.20 2.85 2.00
CA GLU A 87 -12.84 3.61 3.09
C GLU A 87 -13.68 2.76 4.05
N LYS A 88 -14.12 1.57 3.58
CA LYS A 88 -14.85 0.56 4.38
C LYS A 88 -13.91 -0.46 5.04
N GLY A 89 -12.62 -0.23 4.99
CA GLY A 89 -11.63 -1.08 5.61
C GLY A 89 -11.48 -0.85 7.12
N LYS A 90 -10.63 -1.67 7.73
CA LYS A 90 -10.27 -1.50 9.14
C LYS A 90 -9.40 -0.26 9.33
N GLU A 91 -9.77 0.60 10.26
CA GLU A 91 -8.93 1.72 10.70
C GLU A 91 -7.92 1.27 11.76
N PHE A 92 -6.78 1.92 11.78
CA PHE A 92 -5.71 1.70 12.75
C PHE A 92 -5.22 3.01 13.34
N HIS A 93 -4.87 3.00 14.63
CA HIS A 93 -3.92 3.97 15.16
C HIS A 93 -2.51 3.66 14.66
N SER A 94 -1.61 4.64 14.65
CA SER A 94 -0.24 4.48 14.14
C SER A 94 0.49 3.28 14.76
N LYS A 95 0.40 3.12 16.09
CA LYS A 95 0.97 1.95 16.79
C LYS A 95 0.31 0.64 16.34
N GLY A 96 -1.02 0.60 16.24
CA GLY A 96 -1.74 -0.59 15.78
C GLY A 96 -1.39 -0.99 14.35
N PHE A 97 -1.14 -0.02 13.45
CA PHE A 97 -0.68 -0.31 12.11
C PHE A 97 0.75 -0.85 12.08
N SER A 98 1.64 -0.32 12.93
CA SER A 98 2.99 -0.87 13.06
C SER A 98 2.98 -2.31 13.57
N ASP A 99 2.14 -2.62 14.57
CA ASP A 99 1.97 -3.97 15.10
C ASP A 99 1.39 -4.93 14.03
N PHE A 100 0.44 -4.45 13.24
CA PHE A 100 -0.10 -5.21 12.10
C PHE A 100 1.00 -5.59 11.10
N LEU A 101 1.85 -4.64 10.68
CA LEU A 101 2.96 -4.92 9.78
C LEU A 101 3.95 -5.92 10.41
N GLN A 102 4.29 -5.72 11.69
CA GLN A 102 5.17 -6.63 12.42
C GLN A 102 4.62 -8.06 12.45
N GLN A 103 3.32 -8.24 12.72
CA GLN A 103 2.67 -9.56 12.72
C GLN A 103 2.77 -10.22 11.34
N LYS A 104 2.54 -9.48 10.25
CA LYS A 104 2.65 -10.03 8.89
C LYS A 104 4.08 -10.45 8.55
N MET A 105 5.06 -9.64 8.93
CA MET A 105 6.47 -9.99 8.75
C MET A 105 6.86 -11.23 9.56
N ASN A 106 6.37 -11.34 10.80
CA ASN A 106 6.65 -12.50 11.67
C ASN A 106 5.96 -13.78 11.20
N ALA A 107 4.83 -13.67 10.51
CA ALA A 107 4.11 -14.80 9.93
C ALA A 107 4.78 -15.42 8.69
N GLY A 108 5.93 -14.89 8.26
CA GLY A 108 6.68 -15.41 7.12
C GLY A 108 6.12 -15.02 5.76
N ILE A 109 5.26 -14.00 5.71
CA ILE A 109 4.76 -13.43 4.46
C ILE A 109 5.95 -12.85 3.68
N LYS A 110 6.13 -13.29 2.44
CA LYS A 110 7.24 -12.82 1.60
C LYS A 110 6.94 -11.50 0.90
N ARG A 111 5.66 -11.27 0.55
CA ARG A 111 5.26 -10.07 -0.18
C ARG A 111 3.89 -9.59 0.31
N LEU A 112 3.86 -8.36 0.85
CA LEU A 112 2.65 -7.61 1.15
C LEU A 112 2.37 -6.68 -0.03
N VAL A 113 1.18 -6.79 -0.60
CA VAL A 113 0.73 -5.95 -1.72
C VAL A 113 -0.43 -5.10 -1.25
N PHE A 114 -0.20 -3.81 -1.14
CA PHE A 114 -1.26 -2.82 -0.90
C PHE A 114 -1.71 -2.23 -2.22
N VAL A 115 -3.01 -2.06 -2.40
CA VAL A 115 -3.56 -1.51 -3.64
C VAL A 115 -4.36 -0.26 -3.38
N ILE A 116 -4.02 0.79 -4.11
CA ILE A 116 -4.79 2.03 -4.23
C ILE A 116 -5.58 1.93 -5.54
N GLY A 117 -6.89 1.82 -5.43
CA GLY A 117 -7.78 1.74 -6.59
C GLY A 117 -7.87 3.03 -7.39
N GLY A 118 -8.53 2.95 -8.53
CA GLY A 118 -8.91 4.12 -9.31
C GLY A 118 -10.11 4.86 -8.70
N PRO A 119 -10.66 5.86 -9.41
CA PRO A 119 -11.69 6.77 -8.87
C PRO A 119 -13.00 6.07 -8.49
N TYR A 120 -13.28 4.89 -9.03
CA TYR A 120 -14.51 4.14 -8.78
C TYR A 120 -14.34 2.96 -7.83
N GLY A 121 -13.15 2.79 -7.23
CA GLY A 121 -12.83 1.68 -6.32
C GLY A 121 -12.51 0.39 -7.04
N PHE A 122 -12.85 -0.75 -6.44
CA PHE A 122 -12.42 -2.08 -6.88
C PHE A 122 -13.56 -2.90 -7.49
N SER A 123 -13.20 -3.83 -8.39
CA SER A 123 -14.13 -4.82 -8.91
C SER A 123 -14.44 -5.90 -7.87
N ALA A 124 -15.56 -6.61 -8.06
CA ALA A 124 -15.93 -7.74 -7.20
C ALA A 124 -14.85 -8.83 -7.17
N GLU A 125 -14.16 -9.07 -8.27
CA GLU A 125 -13.08 -10.06 -8.36
C GLU A 125 -11.87 -9.66 -7.51
N VAL A 126 -11.48 -8.38 -7.50
CA VAL A 126 -10.40 -7.87 -6.63
C VAL A 126 -10.78 -7.99 -5.17
N TYR A 127 -12.02 -7.66 -4.80
CA TYR A 127 -12.51 -7.86 -3.43
C TYR A 127 -12.49 -9.31 -3.01
N ALA A 128 -12.84 -10.24 -3.90
CA ALA A 128 -12.86 -11.68 -3.60
C ALA A 128 -11.45 -12.24 -3.35
N GLN A 129 -10.42 -11.70 -4.00
CA GLN A 129 -9.03 -12.13 -3.82
C GLN A 129 -8.31 -11.40 -2.68
N ALA A 130 -8.85 -10.29 -2.21
CA ALA A 130 -8.22 -9.52 -1.14
C ALA A 130 -8.28 -10.26 0.21
N THR A 131 -7.15 -10.29 0.90
CA THR A 131 -7.05 -10.85 2.25
C THR A 131 -7.71 -9.93 3.28
N SER A 132 -7.58 -8.63 3.11
CA SER A 132 -8.16 -7.62 3.99
C SER A 132 -8.26 -6.25 3.33
N LYS A 133 -8.97 -5.35 4.01
CA LYS A 133 -9.10 -3.94 3.63
C LYS A 133 -8.67 -3.05 4.78
N ILE A 134 -8.01 -1.95 4.46
CA ILE A 134 -7.54 -0.93 5.42
C ILE A 134 -8.08 0.43 5.00
N ALA A 135 -8.61 1.19 5.95
CA ALA A 135 -8.96 2.59 5.79
C ALA A 135 -7.96 3.47 6.55
N LEU A 136 -7.49 4.53 5.92
CA LEU A 136 -6.68 5.55 6.61
C LEU A 136 -7.54 6.51 7.43
N SER A 137 -8.80 6.66 7.05
CA SER A 137 -9.77 7.55 7.68
C SER A 137 -11.17 7.15 7.22
N LYS A 138 -12.18 7.55 7.97
CA LYS A 138 -13.59 7.54 7.54
C LYS A 138 -13.91 8.60 6.48
N MET A 139 -13.01 9.57 6.32
CA MET A 139 -13.12 10.57 5.25
C MET A 139 -12.52 10.00 3.97
N THR A 140 -13.16 10.26 2.85
CA THR A 140 -12.69 9.83 1.53
C THR A 140 -11.50 10.67 1.08
N PHE A 141 -10.44 9.99 0.65
CA PHE A 141 -9.31 10.60 -0.04
C PHE A 141 -9.46 10.44 -1.55
N SER A 142 -8.98 11.41 -2.32
CA SER A 142 -8.76 11.16 -3.73
C SER A 142 -7.70 10.07 -3.93
N HIS A 143 -7.80 9.31 -5.00
CA HIS A 143 -6.83 8.25 -5.35
C HIS A 143 -5.41 8.79 -5.62
N GLN A 144 -5.26 10.11 -5.81
CA GLN A 144 -3.97 10.79 -5.93
C GLN A 144 -3.42 11.16 -4.54
N MET A 145 -4.23 11.85 -3.73
CA MET A 145 -3.80 12.34 -2.42
C MET A 145 -3.39 11.23 -1.46
N ILE A 146 -4.11 10.10 -1.46
CA ILE A 146 -3.82 8.99 -0.53
C ILE A 146 -2.42 8.39 -0.74
N ARG A 147 -1.82 8.55 -1.92
CA ARG A 147 -0.52 7.94 -2.29
C ARG A 147 0.61 8.38 -1.37
N PRO A 148 0.94 9.68 -1.24
CA PRO A 148 2.02 10.13 -0.36
C PRO A 148 1.67 9.92 1.12
N PHE A 149 0.39 10.06 1.51
CA PHE A 149 -0.03 9.79 2.88
C PHE A 149 0.19 8.33 3.26
N PHE A 150 -0.17 7.39 2.40
CA PHE A 150 0.04 5.98 2.70
C PHE A 150 1.52 5.60 2.73
N ALA A 151 2.33 6.11 1.82
CA ALA A 151 3.79 5.93 1.87
C ALA A 151 4.38 6.47 3.19
N GLU A 152 3.91 7.62 3.67
CA GLU A 152 4.28 8.18 4.96
C GLU A 152 3.85 7.28 6.12
N GLN A 153 2.62 6.74 6.10
CA GLN A 153 2.14 5.86 7.18
C GLN A 153 2.94 4.56 7.27
N ILE A 154 3.36 3.98 6.14
CA ILE A 154 4.27 2.84 6.16
C ILE A 154 5.62 3.23 6.78
N TYR A 155 6.19 4.36 6.39
CA TYR A 155 7.44 4.87 6.97
C TYR A 155 7.32 5.10 8.47
N ARG A 156 6.23 5.75 8.93
CA ARG A 156 5.93 5.97 10.35
C ARG A 156 5.85 4.65 11.12
N ALA A 157 5.20 3.64 10.55
CA ALA A 157 5.12 2.32 11.17
C ALA A 157 6.50 1.71 11.39
N PHE A 158 7.42 1.80 10.42
CA PHE A 158 8.79 1.32 10.58
C PHE A 158 9.60 2.14 11.57
N SER A 159 9.41 3.46 11.64
CA SER A 159 10.07 4.30 12.65
C SER A 159 9.62 3.93 14.07
N ILE A 160 8.34 3.59 14.26
CA ILE A 160 7.83 3.08 15.54
C ILE A 160 8.46 1.74 15.89
N LEU A 161 8.53 0.79 14.94
CA LEU A 161 9.13 -0.52 15.16
C LEU A 161 10.61 -0.46 15.52
N ASN A 162 11.31 0.58 15.07
CA ASN A 162 12.73 0.82 15.36
C ASN A 162 12.98 1.78 16.52
N ASN A 163 11.92 2.21 17.24
CA ASN A 163 12.00 3.17 18.35
C ASN A 163 12.66 4.50 17.95
N GLU A 164 12.41 4.98 16.75
CA GLU A 164 12.96 6.24 16.27
C GLU A 164 12.06 7.43 16.62
N PRO A 165 12.64 8.65 16.76
CA PRO A 165 11.92 9.83 17.25
C PRO A 165 10.95 10.46 16.23
N TYR A 166 10.72 9.85 15.08
CA TYR A 166 9.79 10.37 14.07
C TYR A 166 8.34 10.39 14.55
N HIS A 167 7.97 9.45 15.42
CA HIS A 167 6.63 9.36 15.99
C HIS A 167 6.67 9.83 17.45
N HIS A 168 6.15 11.03 17.69
CA HIS A 168 5.95 11.57 19.02
C HIS A 168 4.53 11.20 19.49
N GLN A 169 4.42 10.49 20.61
CA GLN A 169 3.16 10.28 21.35
C GLN A 169 2.97 11.40 22.35
#